data_2394e7085f8a81e75376f49442148b0d
#
_entry.id   2394e7085f8a81e75376f49442148b0d
#
_cell.length_a   1.000
_cell.length_b   1.000
_cell.length_c   1.000
_cell.angle_alpha   90.00
_cell.angle_beta   90.00
_cell.angle_gamma   90.00
#
_symmetry.space_group_name_H-M   'P 1'
#
loop_
_entity.id
_entity.type
_entity.pdbx_description
1 polymer ?
#
loop_
_entity_poly.entity_id
_entity_poly.type
_entity_poly.pdbx_seq_one_letter_code
_entity_poly.pdbx_strand_id
1 'polypeptide(L)'
;MYDIYGTDWCNTCTQVQKALTARDIPYSFTRLPAGPRGWEVAEELSGRRALPVIMKHGTVMPFDAFKAEINALGRKPRELTQQELDELDE
;
A
#
# COMPACT_ATOMS: atom_id res chain seq x y z
N MET A 1 12.21 0.14 3.63
CA MET A 1 10.82 0.41 4.05
C MET A 1 9.95 0.64 2.82
N TYR A 2 8.73 0.17 2.86
CA TYR A 2 7.79 0.37 1.76
C TYR A 2 7.15 1.75 1.85
N ASP A 3 6.99 2.39 0.72
CA ASP A 3 6.25 3.64 0.60
C ASP A 3 5.00 3.38 -0.24
N ILE A 4 3.84 3.58 0.37
CA ILE A 4 2.55 3.31 -0.27
C ILE A 4 1.84 4.63 -0.52
N TYR A 5 1.39 4.83 -1.74
CA TYR A 5 0.62 6.02 -2.13
C TYR A 5 -0.77 5.56 -2.58
N GLY A 6 -1.78 6.12 -2.01
CA GLY A 6 -3.15 5.72 -2.33
C GLY A 6 -4.19 6.71 -1.84
N THR A 7 -5.46 6.31 -1.91
CA THR A 7 -6.60 7.12 -1.52
C THR A 7 -7.47 6.39 -0.51
N ASP A 8 -8.38 7.11 0.14
CA ASP A 8 -9.27 6.55 1.17
C ASP A 8 -10.27 5.55 0.60
N TRP A 9 -10.69 5.75 -0.64
CA TRP A 9 -11.70 4.90 -1.27
C TRP A 9 -11.10 3.68 -1.97
N CYS A 10 -9.80 3.53 -1.96
CA CYS A 10 -9.14 2.42 -2.65
C CYS A 10 -9.08 1.19 -1.74
N ASN A 11 -9.91 0.19 -2.01
CA ASN A 11 -9.91 -1.06 -1.25
C ASN A 11 -8.57 -1.79 -1.33
N THR A 12 -7.93 -1.78 -2.49
CA THR A 12 -6.63 -2.41 -2.68
C THR A 12 -5.57 -1.74 -1.82
N CYS A 13 -5.61 -0.42 -1.68
CA CYS A 13 -4.69 0.31 -0.81
C CYS A 13 -4.84 -0.14 0.64
N THR A 14 -6.09 -0.28 1.10
CA THR A 14 -6.38 -0.77 2.45
C THR A 14 -5.87 -2.19 2.65
N GLN A 15 -6.07 -3.07 1.65
CA GLN A 15 -5.58 -4.45 1.72
C GLN A 15 -4.06 -4.52 1.81
N VAL A 16 -3.36 -3.66 1.08
CA VAL A 16 -1.89 -3.59 1.13
C VAL A 16 -1.44 -3.19 2.53
N GLN A 17 -2.07 -2.17 3.12
CA GLN A 17 -1.75 -1.74 4.48
C GLN A 17 -2.01 -2.85 5.49
N LYS A 18 -3.15 -3.53 5.40
CA LYS A 18 -3.48 -4.65 6.29
C LYS A 18 -2.46 -5.77 6.16
N ALA A 19 -2.05 -6.10 4.93
CA ALA A 19 -1.06 -7.16 4.71
C ALA A 19 0.28 -6.83 5.35
N LEU A 20 0.74 -5.61 5.25
CA LEU A 20 2.00 -5.18 5.85
C LEU A 20 1.90 -5.11 7.37
N THR A 21 0.81 -4.56 7.90
CA THR A 21 0.59 -4.47 9.35
C THR A 21 0.49 -5.86 9.98
N ALA A 22 -0.22 -6.77 9.34
CA ALA A 22 -0.39 -8.14 9.84
C ALA A 22 0.94 -8.90 9.92
N ARG A 23 1.92 -8.51 9.12
CA ARG A 23 3.24 -9.13 9.10
C ARG A 23 4.30 -8.33 9.85
N ASP A 24 3.89 -7.23 10.51
CA ASP A 24 4.78 -6.31 11.24
C ASP A 24 5.90 -5.76 10.35
N ILE A 25 5.58 -5.48 9.09
CA ILE A 25 6.50 -4.89 8.14
C ILE A 25 6.30 -3.37 8.16
N PRO A 26 7.34 -2.58 8.44
CA PRO A 26 7.21 -1.13 8.47
C PRO A 26 6.94 -0.56 7.08
N TYR A 27 6.05 0.43 7.01
CA TYR A 27 5.73 1.13 5.77
C TYR A 27 5.29 2.55 6.08
N SER A 28 5.32 3.38 5.05
CA SER A 28 4.79 4.74 5.08
C SER A 28 3.62 4.83 4.11
N PHE A 29 2.54 5.46 4.54
CA PHE A 29 1.38 5.67 3.66
C PHE A 29 1.19 7.15 3.41
N THR A 30 1.13 7.54 2.14
CA THR A 30 0.87 8.91 1.71
C THR A 30 -0.47 8.94 0.99
N ARG A 31 -1.38 9.77 1.50
CA ARG A 31 -2.70 9.95 0.90
C ARG A 31 -2.61 10.89 -0.29
N LEU A 32 -3.10 10.43 -1.42
CA LEU A 32 -3.16 11.23 -2.64
C LEU A 32 -4.44 12.06 -2.68
N PRO A 33 -4.44 13.18 -3.45
CA PRO A 33 -5.64 13.99 -3.60
C PRO A 33 -6.82 13.18 -4.15
N ALA A 34 -8.03 13.54 -3.77
CA ALA A 34 -9.23 12.91 -4.30
C ALA A 34 -9.47 13.32 -5.76
N GLY A 35 -10.19 12.45 -6.49
CA GLY A 35 -10.59 12.72 -7.87
C GLY A 35 -9.46 12.53 -8.89
N PRO A 36 -9.57 13.17 -10.08
CA PRO A 36 -8.61 12.99 -11.17
C PRO A 36 -7.17 13.34 -10.81
N ARG A 37 -6.99 14.29 -9.88
CA ARG A 37 -5.66 14.71 -9.43
C ARG A 37 -4.88 13.54 -8.80
N GLY A 38 -5.56 12.69 -8.05
CA GLY A 38 -4.93 11.52 -7.45
C GLY A 38 -4.39 10.56 -8.51
N TRP A 39 -5.16 10.34 -9.58
CA TRP A 39 -4.72 9.51 -10.69
C TRP A 39 -3.53 10.11 -11.43
N GLU A 40 -3.51 11.44 -11.59
CA GLU A 40 -2.39 12.13 -12.23
C GLU A 40 -1.10 11.95 -11.43
N VAL A 41 -1.18 12.11 -10.12
CA VAL A 41 -0.03 11.92 -9.23
C VAL A 41 0.45 10.47 -9.27
N ALA A 42 -0.47 9.50 -9.25
CA ALA A 42 -0.12 8.09 -9.34
C ALA A 42 0.60 7.78 -10.67
N GLU A 43 0.15 8.37 -11.76
CA GLU A 43 0.80 8.19 -13.07
C GLU A 43 2.19 8.81 -13.11
N GLU A 44 2.36 9.99 -12.51
CA GLU A 44 3.67 10.65 -12.43
C GLU A 44 4.66 9.82 -11.61
N LEU A 45 4.19 9.18 -10.53
CA LEU A 45 5.05 8.37 -9.67
C LEU A 45 5.42 7.02 -10.28
N SER A 46 4.48 6.37 -10.95
CA SER A 46 4.64 4.99 -11.38
C SER A 46 4.64 4.78 -12.90
N GLY A 47 4.28 5.79 -13.67
CA GLY A 47 4.09 5.66 -15.10
C GLY A 47 2.75 4.99 -15.49
N ARG A 48 1.88 4.73 -14.52
CA ARG A 48 0.59 4.08 -14.73
C ARG A 48 -0.49 4.79 -13.94
N ARG A 49 -1.69 4.85 -14.49
CA ARG A 49 -2.88 5.31 -13.76
C ARG A 49 -3.46 4.14 -12.94
N ALA A 50 -2.75 3.75 -11.91
CA ALA A 50 -3.16 2.63 -11.07
C ALA A 50 -2.85 2.92 -9.61
N LEU A 51 -3.70 2.45 -8.72
CA LEU A 51 -3.54 2.53 -7.28
C LEU A 51 -3.57 1.11 -6.71
N PRO A 52 -2.86 0.84 -5.62
CA PRO A 52 -1.90 1.73 -4.97
C PRO A 52 -0.57 1.83 -5.75
N VAL A 53 0.16 2.91 -5.51
CA VAL A 53 1.55 3.00 -5.96
C VAL A 53 2.43 2.48 -4.81
N ILE A 54 3.19 1.44 -5.06
CA ILE A 54 4.06 0.81 -4.07
C ILE A 54 5.50 1.06 -4.48
N MET A 55 6.26 1.66 -3.59
CA MET A 55 7.68 1.92 -3.84
C MET A 55 8.53 1.33 -2.73
N LYS A 56 9.71 0.86 -3.09
CA LYS A 56 10.69 0.36 -2.15
C LYS A 56 12.05 0.90 -2.57
N HIS A 57 12.72 1.61 -1.66
CA HIS A 57 14.03 2.22 -1.92
C HIS A 57 14.03 3.11 -3.18
N GLY A 58 12.93 3.85 -3.38
CA GLY A 58 12.80 4.74 -4.53
C GLY A 58 12.45 4.07 -5.84
N THR A 59 12.22 2.76 -5.83
CA THR A 59 11.87 1.98 -7.03
C THR A 59 10.42 1.57 -6.99
N VAL A 60 9.68 1.82 -8.08
CA VAL A 60 8.29 1.39 -8.20
C VAL A 60 8.22 -0.13 -8.27
N MET A 61 7.34 -0.72 -7.46
CA MET A 61 7.13 -2.16 -7.40
C MET A 61 5.73 -2.49 -7.90
N PRO A 62 5.58 -3.32 -8.94
CA PRO A 62 4.26 -3.80 -9.37
C PRO A 62 3.57 -4.59 -8.26
N PHE A 63 2.24 -4.58 -8.26
CA PHE A 63 1.46 -5.25 -7.20
C PHE A 63 1.78 -6.75 -7.12
N ASP A 64 1.94 -7.41 -8.27
CA ASP A 64 2.28 -8.83 -8.29
C ASP A 64 3.66 -9.11 -7.68
N ALA A 65 4.64 -8.25 -7.97
CA ALA A 65 5.97 -8.36 -7.39
C ALA A 65 5.92 -8.11 -5.87
N PHE A 66 5.10 -7.15 -5.43
CA PHE A 66 4.90 -6.89 -4.00
C PHE A 66 4.32 -8.11 -3.29
N LYS A 67 3.28 -8.72 -3.85
CA LYS A 67 2.68 -9.92 -3.27
C LYS A 67 3.68 -11.06 -3.17
N ALA A 68 4.44 -11.29 -4.22
CA ALA A 68 5.47 -12.34 -4.25
C ALA A 68 6.55 -12.08 -3.18
N GLU A 69 6.97 -10.82 -3.03
CA GLU A 69 8.00 -10.47 -2.06
C GLU A 69 7.53 -10.69 -0.62
N ILE A 70 6.34 -10.23 -0.26
CA ILE A 70 5.85 -10.40 1.11
C ILE A 70 5.61 -11.87 1.44
N ASN A 71 5.21 -12.69 0.46
CA ASN A 71 5.06 -14.13 0.64
C ASN A 71 6.43 -14.80 0.83
N ALA A 72 7.45 -14.34 0.11
CA ALA A 72 8.81 -14.89 0.19
C ALA A 72 9.50 -14.58 1.51
N LEU A 73 9.06 -13.53 2.24
CA LEU A 73 9.60 -13.20 3.56
C LEU A 73 9.29 -14.27 4.60
N GLY A 74 8.33 -15.17 4.33
CA GLY A 74 8.00 -16.26 5.24
C GLY A 74 7.31 -15.84 6.52
N ARG A 75 6.92 -14.59 6.66
CA ARG A 75 6.19 -14.10 7.83
C ARG A 75 4.71 -14.43 7.67
N LYS A 76 4.16 -15.13 8.65
CA LYS A 76 2.74 -15.43 8.64
C LYS A 76 1.95 -14.17 9.07
N PRO A 77 0.84 -13.85 8.39
CA PRO A 77 0.00 -12.73 8.82
C PRO A 77 -0.64 -13.05 10.17
N ARG A 78 -0.58 -12.10 11.09
CA ARG A 78 -1.29 -12.20 12.37
C ARG A 78 -2.66 -11.56 12.24
N GLU A 79 -3.55 -11.89 13.17
CA GLU A 79 -4.83 -11.23 13.24
C GLU A 79 -4.66 -9.78 13.70
N LEU A 80 -5.31 -8.85 13.01
CA LEU A 80 -5.25 -7.44 13.36
C LEU A 80 -6.18 -7.13 14.52
N THR A 81 -5.75 -6.26 15.43
CA THR A 81 -6.60 -5.79 16.51
C THR A 81 -7.63 -4.80 15.98
N GLN A 82 -8.70 -4.59 16.74
CA GLN A 82 -9.73 -3.61 16.35
C GLN A 82 -9.14 -2.21 16.22
N GLN A 83 -8.20 -1.84 17.07
CA GLN A 83 -7.53 -0.55 16.98
C GLN A 83 -6.76 -0.41 15.66
N GLU A 84 -6.06 -1.45 15.25
CA GLU A 84 -5.31 -1.43 13.97
C GLU A 84 -6.25 -1.32 12.79
N LEU A 85 -7.37 -2.04 12.82
CA LEU A 85 -8.38 -1.96 11.78
C LEU A 85 -9.00 -0.57 11.70
N ASP A 86 -9.29 0.05 12.84
CA ASP A 86 -9.86 1.39 12.90
C ASP A 86 -8.90 2.44 12.32
N GLU A 87 -7.61 2.30 12.58
CA GLU A 87 -6.60 3.20 12.03
C GLU A 87 -6.50 3.11 10.50
N LEU A 88 -6.75 1.92 9.94
CA LEU A 88 -6.68 1.70 8.51
C LEU A 88 -7.94 2.07 7.74
N ASP A 89 -9.07 2.17 8.43
CA ASP A 89 -10.37 2.44 7.82
C ASP A 89 -10.70 3.94 7.71
N GLU A 90 -9.79 4.81 8.07
CA GLU A 90 -10.02 6.27 7.97
C GLU A 90 -10.03 6.79 6.56
#